data_ecc42b54e1d41639c2517945d47e9796
#
_entry.id   ecc42b54e1d41639c2517945d47e9796
#
_cell.length_a   1.000
_cell.length_b   1.000
_cell.length_c   1.000
_cell.angle_alpha   90.00
_cell.angle_beta   90.00
_cell.angle_gamma   90.00
#
_symmetry.space_group_name_H-M   'P 1'
#
loop_
_entity.id
_entity.type
_entity.pdbx_description
1 polymer ?
#
loop_
_entity_poly.entity_id
_entity_poly.type
_entity_poly.pdbx_seq_one_letter_code
_entity_poly.pdbx_strand_id
1 'polypeptide(L)'
;MTKQDLDTETKTKKLNVFFDVDNTLIMWNGKLRNHTREVFEALREEGHTIYIWSGVGIRRWDMRRHELDEMVEDYFIKPLDNHHEKLPALGVTIVPDYVIDDHRSVVDAFVGYHIPDEAGPDDDELLKVLEEIRTLAKSKSESVP
;
A
#
# COMPACT_ATOMS: atom_id res chain seq x y z
N MET A 1 11.66 -26.99 -20.15
CA MET A 1 11.83 -26.15 -18.96
C MET A 1 11.30 -26.86 -17.74
N THR A 2 12.05 -26.81 -16.66
CA THR A 2 11.59 -27.41 -15.43
C THR A 2 10.68 -26.44 -14.67
N LYS A 3 9.87 -26.97 -13.76
CA LYS A 3 9.06 -26.13 -12.90
C LYS A 3 9.92 -25.19 -12.06
N GLN A 4 11.06 -25.64 -11.63
CA GLN A 4 11.98 -24.84 -10.82
C GLN A 4 12.51 -23.64 -11.59
N ASP A 5 12.85 -23.82 -12.86
CA ASP A 5 13.31 -22.72 -13.69
C ASP A 5 12.21 -21.68 -13.87
N LEU A 6 10.98 -22.13 -14.06
CA LEU A 6 9.84 -21.26 -14.21
C LEU A 6 9.60 -20.47 -12.92
N ASP A 7 9.64 -21.13 -11.77
CA ASP A 7 9.47 -20.48 -10.48
C ASP A 7 10.54 -19.40 -10.26
N THR A 8 11.78 -19.70 -10.62
CA THR A 8 12.87 -18.74 -10.48
C THR A 8 12.64 -17.51 -11.33
N GLU A 9 12.19 -17.68 -12.56
CA GLU A 9 11.94 -16.58 -13.48
C GLU A 9 10.78 -15.68 -13.05
N THR A 10 9.75 -16.26 -12.43
CA THR A 10 8.54 -15.54 -12.05
C THR A 10 8.55 -15.09 -10.60
N LYS A 11 9.55 -15.53 -9.84
CA LYS A 11 9.62 -15.23 -8.42
C LYS A 11 9.88 -13.75 -8.18
N THR A 12 9.03 -13.16 -7.35
CA THR A 12 9.16 -11.78 -6.93
C THR A 12 9.12 -11.70 -5.41
N LYS A 13 9.63 -10.61 -4.85
CA LYS A 13 9.58 -10.36 -3.42
C LYS A 13 8.15 -10.06 -3.00
N LYS A 14 7.72 -10.65 -1.89
CA LYS A 14 6.43 -10.30 -1.27
C LYS A 14 6.63 -9.06 -0.40
N LEU A 15 5.77 -8.08 -0.57
CA LEU A 15 5.91 -6.78 0.08
C LEU A 15 4.77 -6.51 1.06
N ASN A 16 5.09 -5.77 2.10
CA ASN A 16 4.11 -5.22 3.03
C ASN A 16 3.78 -3.81 2.56
N VAL A 17 2.58 -3.61 2.04
CA VAL A 17 2.16 -2.35 1.41
C VAL A 17 1.18 -1.63 2.32
N PHE A 18 1.49 -0.40 2.68
CA PHE A 18 0.67 0.41 3.58
C PHE A 18 0.00 1.54 2.81
N PHE A 19 -1.32 1.62 2.94
CA PHE A 19 -2.11 2.69 2.32
C PHE A 19 -2.65 3.63 3.38
N ASP A 20 -2.47 4.92 3.16
CA ASP A 20 -3.20 5.97 3.86
C ASP A 20 -4.67 5.95 3.40
N VAL A 21 -5.55 6.60 4.14
CA VAL A 21 -6.98 6.60 3.83
C VAL A 21 -7.44 7.94 3.24
N ASP A 22 -7.42 9.00 4.04
CA ASP A 22 -7.99 10.28 3.61
C ASP A 22 -7.18 10.89 2.48
N ASN A 23 -7.87 11.23 1.38
CA ASN A 23 -7.30 11.80 0.16
C ASN A 23 -6.30 10.89 -0.56
N THR A 24 -6.21 9.64 -0.12
CA THR A 24 -5.43 8.59 -0.81
C THR A 24 -6.39 7.56 -1.41
N LEU A 25 -7.21 6.92 -0.57
CA LEU A 25 -8.21 5.94 -1.00
C LEU A 25 -9.63 6.51 -0.96
N ILE A 26 -9.94 7.32 0.05
CA ILE A 26 -11.24 7.95 0.20
C ILE A 26 -11.05 9.46 0.05
N MET A 27 -11.68 10.02 -0.97
CA MET A 27 -11.52 11.42 -1.30
C MET A 27 -12.34 12.29 -0.35
N TRP A 28 -12.10 13.62 -0.38
CA TRP A 28 -12.75 14.56 0.53
C TRP A 28 -14.28 14.50 0.47
N ASN A 29 -14.86 14.07 -0.67
CA ASN A 29 -16.30 13.94 -0.83
C ASN A 29 -16.83 12.57 -0.40
N GLY A 30 -15.98 11.72 0.18
CA GLY A 30 -16.36 10.39 0.64
C GLY A 30 -16.32 9.30 -0.41
N LYS A 31 -15.99 9.63 -1.64
CA LYS A 31 -15.93 8.64 -2.72
C LYS A 31 -14.62 7.86 -2.66
N LEU A 32 -14.71 6.58 -2.95
CA LEU A 32 -13.54 5.73 -3.09
C LEU A 32 -12.78 6.11 -4.37
N ARG A 33 -11.46 6.24 -4.28
CA ARG A 33 -10.63 6.54 -5.45
C ARG A 33 -10.77 5.43 -6.49
N ASN A 34 -10.73 5.80 -7.75
CA ASN A 34 -10.81 4.85 -8.87
C ASN A 34 -9.77 3.75 -8.72
N HIS A 35 -10.13 2.55 -9.09
CA HIS A 35 -9.24 1.38 -9.16
C HIS A 35 -8.79 0.82 -7.81
N THR A 36 -9.32 1.30 -6.69
CA THR A 36 -8.90 0.79 -5.37
C THR A 36 -9.11 -0.71 -5.27
N ARG A 37 -10.32 -1.21 -5.57
CA ARG A 37 -10.61 -2.63 -5.45
C ARG A 37 -9.74 -3.47 -6.39
N GLU A 38 -9.65 -3.05 -7.62
CA GLU A 38 -8.88 -3.74 -8.66
C GLU A 38 -7.41 -3.86 -8.26
N VAL A 39 -6.84 -2.80 -7.72
CA VAL A 39 -5.44 -2.78 -7.29
C VAL A 39 -5.24 -3.65 -6.05
N PHE A 40 -6.16 -3.58 -5.08
CA PHE A 40 -6.10 -4.44 -3.90
C PHE A 40 -6.14 -5.92 -4.29
N GLU A 41 -7.05 -6.28 -5.19
CA GLU A 41 -7.15 -7.65 -5.67
C GLU A 41 -5.86 -8.11 -6.35
N ALA A 42 -5.31 -7.27 -7.22
CA ALA A 42 -4.07 -7.60 -7.93
C ALA A 42 -2.90 -7.77 -6.96
N LEU A 43 -2.75 -6.86 -6.00
CA LEU A 43 -1.67 -6.95 -5.01
C LEU A 43 -1.76 -8.26 -4.23
N ARG A 44 -2.95 -8.64 -3.81
CA ARG A 44 -3.13 -9.88 -3.06
C ARG A 44 -2.87 -11.12 -3.91
N GLU A 45 -3.32 -11.12 -5.16
CA GLU A 45 -3.03 -12.23 -6.08
C GLU A 45 -1.54 -12.40 -6.31
N GLU A 46 -0.81 -11.29 -6.31
CA GLU A 46 0.64 -11.30 -6.49
C GLU A 46 1.39 -11.57 -5.19
N GLY A 47 0.68 -11.82 -4.11
CA GLY A 47 1.24 -12.27 -2.84
C GLY A 47 1.65 -11.16 -1.88
N HIS A 48 1.32 -9.91 -2.18
CA HIS A 48 1.61 -8.81 -1.28
C HIS A 48 0.56 -8.72 -0.18
N THR A 49 0.94 -8.13 0.95
CA THR A 49 0.05 -7.95 2.09
C THR A 49 -0.32 -6.49 2.20
N ILE A 50 -1.60 -6.21 2.36
CA ILE A 50 -2.13 -4.85 2.42
C ILE A 50 -2.43 -4.46 3.86
N TYR A 51 -1.89 -3.33 4.28
CA TYR A 51 -2.16 -2.72 5.58
C TYR A 51 -2.75 -1.33 5.35
N ILE A 52 -3.62 -0.93 6.26
CA ILE A 52 -4.24 0.40 6.23
C ILE A 52 -3.81 1.15 7.47
N TRP A 53 -3.34 2.37 7.34
CA TRP A 53 -3.05 3.21 8.48
C TRP A 53 -3.50 4.64 8.28
N SER A 54 -3.71 5.34 9.37
CA SER A 54 -4.13 6.74 9.35
C SER A 54 -3.66 7.42 10.63
N GLY A 55 -3.33 8.69 10.53
CA GLY A 55 -2.96 9.49 11.69
C GLY A 55 -4.13 9.83 12.59
N VAL A 56 -5.36 9.65 12.13
CA VAL A 56 -6.57 10.02 12.88
C VAL A 56 -7.32 8.84 13.49
N GLY A 57 -6.81 7.64 13.34
CA GLY A 57 -7.44 6.48 13.98
C GLY A 57 -7.36 5.19 13.17
N ILE A 58 -7.96 4.15 13.73
CA ILE A 58 -8.07 2.83 13.08
C ILE A 58 -9.26 2.89 12.12
N ARG A 59 -9.00 2.66 10.86
CA ARG A 59 -9.98 2.94 9.80
C ARG A 59 -10.67 1.68 9.25
N ARG A 60 -10.88 0.68 10.09
CA ARG A 60 -11.55 -0.57 9.68
C ARG A 60 -12.96 -0.31 9.18
N TRP A 61 -13.70 0.59 9.84
CA TRP A 61 -15.07 0.90 9.46
C TRP A 61 -15.14 1.41 8.03
N ASP A 62 -14.21 2.29 7.67
CA ASP A 62 -14.15 2.85 6.31
C ASP A 62 -13.92 1.77 5.26
N MET A 63 -13.05 0.82 5.57
CA MET A 63 -12.78 -0.28 4.65
C MET A 63 -13.98 -1.22 4.53
N ARG A 64 -14.67 -1.48 5.64
CA ARG A 64 -15.90 -2.29 5.61
C ARG A 64 -16.98 -1.63 4.79
N ARG A 65 -17.13 -0.32 4.93
CA ARG A 65 -18.15 0.43 4.20
C ARG A 65 -17.96 0.32 2.70
N HIS A 66 -16.71 0.23 2.24
CA HIS A 66 -16.39 0.08 0.83
C HIS A 66 -16.13 -1.38 0.43
N GLU A 67 -16.43 -2.31 1.32
CA GLU A 67 -16.29 -3.75 1.10
C GLU A 67 -14.85 -4.17 0.76
N LEU A 68 -13.87 -3.54 1.42
CA LEU A 68 -12.45 -3.80 1.23
C LEU A 68 -11.79 -4.51 2.41
N ASP A 69 -12.48 -4.61 3.56
CA ASP A 69 -11.90 -5.11 4.80
C ASP A 69 -11.31 -6.52 4.67
N GLU A 70 -11.93 -7.37 3.87
CA GLU A 70 -11.46 -8.75 3.68
C GLU A 70 -10.09 -8.83 3.01
N MET A 71 -9.69 -7.78 2.30
CA MET A 71 -8.40 -7.73 1.62
C MET A 71 -7.31 -7.07 2.44
N VAL A 72 -7.65 -6.55 3.63
CA VAL A 72 -6.72 -5.85 4.52
C VAL A 72 -6.26 -6.78 5.63
N GLU A 73 -4.95 -6.90 5.81
CA GLU A 73 -4.37 -7.76 6.83
C GLU A 73 -4.55 -7.16 8.23
N ASP A 74 -4.27 -5.87 8.38
CA ASP A 74 -4.37 -5.22 9.67
C ASP A 74 -4.44 -3.70 9.51
N TYR A 75 -4.73 -3.02 10.61
CA TYR A 75 -4.94 -1.58 10.69
C TYR A 75 -4.04 -1.01 11.76
N PHE A 76 -3.43 0.15 11.49
CA PHE A 76 -2.53 0.80 12.43
C PHE A 76 -2.76 2.30 12.48
N ILE A 77 -2.23 2.92 13.55
CA ILE A 77 -2.12 4.37 13.64
C ILE A 77 -0.82 4.77 12.96
N LYS A 78 -0.90 5.73 12.05
CA LYS A 78 0.25 6.19 11.26
C LYS A 78 1.03 7.25 12.04
N PRO A 79 2.38 7.13 12.10
CA PRO A 79 3.19 8.21 12.67
C PRO A 79 3.15 9.44 11.76
N LEU A 80 3.07 10.62 12.36
CA LEU A 80 3.02 11.90 11.63
C LEU A 80 4.36 12.62 11.63
N ASP A 81 5.27 12.24 12.52
CA ASP A 81 6.64 12.70 12.57
C ASP A 81 7.50 11.61 13.22
N ASN A 82 8.82 11.75 13.19
CA ASN A 82 9.74 10.74 13.72
C ASN A 82 9.29 9.33 13.32
N HIS A 83 9.05 9.16 12.03
CA HIS A 83 8.25 8.07 11.49
C HIS A 83 8.71 6.68 11.93
N HIS A 84 10.02 6.39 11.78
CA HIS A 84 10.53 5.06 12.15
C HIS A 84 10.56 4.86 13.66
N GLU A 85 10.93 5.88 14.41
CA GLU A 85 11.06 5.79 15.86
C GLU A 85 9.73 5.51 16.55
N LYS A 86 8.64 6.04 16.00
CA LYS A 86 7.31 5.93 16.62
C LYS A 86 6.58 4.63 16.30
N LEU A 87 7.06 3.84 15.35
CA LEU A 87 6.35 2.62 14.96
C LEU A 87 6.05 1.70 16.16
N PRO A 88 7.02 1.36 17.01
CA PRO A 88 6.70 0.49 18.15
C PRO A 88 5.69 1.09 19.11
N ALA A 89 5.81 2.38 19.43
CA ALA A 89 4.91 3.04 20.37
C ALA A 89 3.48 3.09 19.85
N LEU A 90 3.30 3.14 18.54
CA LEU A 90 1.98 3.14 17.89
C LEU A 90 1.45 1.73 17.63
N GLY A 91 2.19 0.71 18.03
CA GLY A 91 1.77 -0.67 17.85
C GLY A 91 1.97 -1.20 16.43
N VAL A 92 2.76 -0.49 15.61
CA VAL A 92 3.07 -0.95 14.25
C VAL A 92 4.17 -1.99 14.34
N THR A 93 3.80 -3.24 14.18
CA THR A 93 4.71 -4.37 14.36
C THR A 93 5.37 -4.82 13.05
N ILE A 94 4.89 -4.29 11.93
CA ILE A 94 5.38 -4.63 10.59
C ILE A 94 5.98 -3.37 9.98
N VAL A 95 7.21 -3.46 9.48
CA VAL A 95 7.85 -2.32 8.80
C VAL A 95 7.31 -2.25 7.37
N PRO A 96 6.84 -1.07 6.94
CA PRO A 96 6.38 -0.92 5.56
C PRO A 96 7.50 -1.14 4.55
N ASP A 97 7.22 -1.92 3.51
CA ASP A 97 8.11 -2.03 2.36
C ASP A 97 7.78 -0.96 1.32
N TYR A 98 6.53 -0.53 1.29
CA TYR A 98 6.06 0.48 0.35
C TYR A 98 4.85 1.19 0.94
N VAL A 99 4.82 2.51 0.85
CA VAL A 99 3.70 3.31 1.37
C VAL A 99 3.07 4.14 0.26
N ILE A 100 1.77 4.32 0.32
CA ILE A 100 1.03 5.21 -0.58
C ILE A 100 0.36 6.26 0.29
N ASP A 101 0.71 7.51 0.09
CA ASP A 101 0.26 8.59 0.95
C ASP A 101 0.21 9.91 0.16
N ASP A 102 -0.71 10.78 0.53
CA ASP A 102 -0.80 12.12 -0.07
C ASP A 102 0.14 13.11 0.62
N HIS A 103 0.77 12.72 1.73
CA HIS A 103 1.76 13.53 2.43
C HIS A 103 3.18 13.07 2.09
N ARG A 104 3.93 13.97 1.47
CA ARG A 104 5.30 13.67 1.05
C ARG A 104 6.20 13.23 2.21
N SER A 105 6.01 13.81 3.40
CA SER A 105 6.85 13.45 4.55
C SER A 105 6.79 11.97 4.90
N VAL A 106 5.64 11.35 4.75
CA VAL A 106 5.47 9.92 4.99
C VAL A 106 6.20 9.11 3.93
N VAL A 107 6.01 9.51 2.66
CA VAL A 107 6.65 8.83 1.53
C VAL A 107 8.17 8.93 1.64
N ASP A 108 8.69 10.10 2.00
CA ASP A 108 10.13 10.31 2.12
C ASP A 108 10.74 9.52 3.29
N ALA A 109 9.96 9.26 4.34
CA ALA A 109 10.44 8.49 5.49
C ALA A 109 10.56 7.00 5.19
N PHE A 110 9.79 6.52 4.23
CA PHE A 110 9.78 5.12 3.79
C PHE A 110 10.04 5.08 2.30
N VAL A 111 9.79 3.99 1.64
CA VAL A 111 9.79 3.93 0.17
C VAL A 111 8.33 3.96 -0.25
N GLY A 112 7.98 4.78 -1.23
CA GLY A 112 6.58 4.82 -1.60
C GLY A 112 6.20 5.75 -2.74
N TYR A 113 4.90 5.94 -2.85
CA TYR A 113 4.28 6.74 -3.91
C TYR A 113 3.58 7.95 -3.29
N HIS A 114 3.99 9.13 -3.67
CA HIS A 114 3.34 10.37 -3.26
C HIS A 114 2.15 10.60 -4.20
N ILE A 115 0.97 10.26 -3.73
CA ILE A 115 -0.24 10.32 -4.54
C ILE A 115 -0.86 11.71 -4.44
N PRO A 116 -1.38 12.27 -5.55
CA PRO A 116 -2.11 13.55 -5.47
C PRO A 116 -3.31 13.45 -4.54
N ASP A 117 -3.56 14.49 -3.76
CA ASP A 117 -4.67 14.53 -2.80
C ASP A 117 -6.03 14.80 -3.46
N GLU A 118 -6.05 15.04 -4.75
CA GLU A 118 -7.28 15.23 -5.53
C GLU A 118 -7.34 14.19 -6.65
N ALA A 119 -8.55 13.75 -6.98
CA ALA A 119 -8.77 12.77 -8.02
C ALA A 119 -9.96 13.21 -8.89
N GLY A 120 -9.71 13.39 -10.17
CA GLY A 120 -10.76 13.65 -11.14
C GLY A 120 -11.47 12.37 -11.56
N PRO A 121 -12.46 12.47 -12.46
CA PRO A 121 -13.24 11.29 -12.88
C PRO A 121 -12.41 10.25 -13.63
N ASP A 122 -11.31 10.64 -14.23
CA ASP A 122 -10.45 9.72 -14.98
C ASP A 122 -9.16 9.39 -14.21
N ASP A 123 -9.15 9.56 -12.89
CA ASP A 123 -7.97 9.30 -12.08
C ASP A 123 -7.50 7.85 -12.24
N ASP A 124 -6.20 7.67 -12.49
CA ASP A 124 -5.57 6.37 -12.67
C ASP A 124 -4.32 6.20 -11.80
N GLU A 125 -4.16 7.03 -10.77
CA GLU A 125 -2.95 7.02 -9.95
C GLU A 125 -2.70 5.67 -9.30
N LEU A 126 -3.74 4.98 -8.83
CA LEU A 126 -3.56 3.68 -8.20
C LEU A 126 -3.07 2.61 -9.20
N LEU A 127 -3.38 2.75 -10.48
CA LEU A 127 -2.82 1.85 -11.49
C LEU A 127 -1.31 2.07 -11.63
N LYS A 128 -0.86 3.32 -11.52
CA LYS A 128 0.58 3.62 -11.51
C LYS A 128 1.26 3.06 -10.27
N VAL A 129 0.58 3.13 -9.13
CA VAL A 129 1.06 2.52 -7.88
C VAL A 129 1.30 1.02 -8.08
N LEU A 130 0.34 0.33 -8.68
CA LEU A 130 0.45 -1.10 -8.93
C LEU A 130 1.68 -1.43 -9.78
N GLU A 131 1.92 -0.65 -10.84
CA GLU A 131 3.08 -0.87 -11.71
C GLU A 131 4.39 -0.61 -10.97
N GLU A 132 4.45 0.41 -10.12
CA GLU A 132 5.64 0.68 -9.33
C GLU A 132 5.92 -0.43 -8.32
N ILE A 133 4.88 -0.95 -7.69
CA ILE A 133 5.03 -2.06 -6.76
C ILE A 133 5.55 -3.29 -7.48
N ARG A 134 5.04 -3.58 -8.67
CA ARG A 134 5.52 -4.69 -9.49
C ARG A 134 6.99 -4.55 -9.82
N THR A 135 7.41 -3.36 -10.19
CA THR A 135 8.82 -3.07 -10.50
C THR A 135 9.69 -3.25 -9.25
N LEU A 136 9.25 -2.71 -8.11
CA LEU A 136 9.97 -2.82 -6.85
C LEU A 136 10.10 -4.29 -6.41
N ALA A 137 9.04 -5.06 -6.54
CA ALA A 137 9.04 -6.46 -6.13
C ALA A 137 10.05 -7.28 -6.94
N LYS A 138 10.14 -7.03 -8.23
CA LYS A 138 11.14 -7.66 -9.09
C LYS A 138 12.55 -7.23 -8.72
N SER A 139 12.75 -5.93 -8.52
CA SER A 139 14.05 -5.37 -8.17
C SER A 139 14.58 -5.97 -6.88
N LYS A 140 13.74 -6.06 -5.85
CA LYS A 140 14.14 -6.65 -4.57
C LYS A 140 14.47 -8.14 -4.69
N SER A 141 13.73 -8.87 -5.52
CA SER A 141 14.01 -10.27 -5.78
C SER A 141 15.34 -10.46 -6.48
N GLU A 142 15.64 -9.61 -7.45
CA GLU A 142 16.89 -9.66 -8.22
C GLU A 142 18.09 -9.26 -7.38
N SER A 143 17.91 -8.38 -6.39
CA SER A 143 19.01 -7.90 -5.56
C SER A 143 19.45 -8.90 -4.50
N VAL A 144 18.71 -9.97 -4.29
CA VAL A 144 19.06 -11.01 -3.32
C VAL A 144 20.02 -11.99 -3.96
N PRO A 145 21.22 -12.15 -3.40
CA PRO A 145 22.23 -13.07 -3.95
C PRO A 145 21.79 -14.52 -3.94
#